data_2b1052c7b2cb20d12a0873f2104ac0c9
#
_entry.id   2b1052c7b2cb20d12a0873f2104ac0c9
#
_cell.length_a   1.000
_cell.length_b   1.000
_cell.length_c   1.000
_cell.angle_alpha   90.00
_cell.angle_beta   90.00
_cell.angle_gamma   90.00
#
_symmetry.space_group_name_H-M   'P 1'
#
loop_
_entity.id
_entity.type
_entity.pdbx_description
1 polymer ?
#
loop_
_entity_poly.entity_id
_entity_poly.type
_entity_poly.pdbx_seq_one_letter_code
_entity_poly.pdbx_strand_id
1 'polypeptide(L)'
;AIEKHQPALIFIAYPNNPTGVCFRREEVEAIIRAAQGIVVVDEAYGAFSRDSFLPQAGSVENLVVMRTISKIGFSGLRIGYAAGSPAVMDELAKILPPYNMNQLSLATAKFALQHHDAIQTTIDILKAERERVFCELSAIGRLKTFPSEANFITVRVPDADALFNTLK
;
A
#
# COMPACT_ATOMS: atom_id res chain seq x y z
N ALA A 1 -16.77 -16.33 6.74
CA ALA A 1 -15.72 -16.97 5.90
C ALA A 1 -14.51 -17.37 6.76
N ILE A 2 -13.92 -16.48 7.58
CA ILE A 2 -12.74 -16.76 8.41
C ILE A 2 -13.00 -17.91 9.39
N GLU A 3 -14.07 -17.86 10.16
CA GLU A 3 -14.46 -18.92 11.10
C GLU A 3 -14.66 -20.28 10.42
N LYS A 4 -15.21 -20.28 9.20
CA LYS A 4 -15.49 -21.51 8.44
C LYS A 4 -14.21 -22.12 7.83
N HIS A 5 -13.30 -21.30 7.33
CA HIS A 5 -12.15 -21.77 6.54
C HIS A 5 -10.84 -21.73 7.31
N GLN A 6 -10.79 -21.00 8.42
CA GLN A 6 -9.61 -20.82 9.28
C GLN A 6 -8.30 -20.66 8.48
N PRO A 7 -8.20 -19.64 7.59
CA PRO A 7 -7.05 -19.50 6.74
C PRO A 7 -5.80 -19.25 7.58
N ALA A 8 -4.69 -19.89 7.22
CA ALA A 8 -3.41 -19.66 7.88
C ALA A 8 -2.82 -18.29 7.53
N LEU A 9 -3.25 -17.70 6.39
CA LEU A 9 -2.75 -16.43 5.91
C LEU A 9 -3.87 -15.64 5.21
N ILE A 10 -3.98 -14.34 5.55
CA ILE A 10 -4.93 -13.40 4.94
C ILE A 10 -4.13 -12.21 4.43
N PHE A 11 -4.35 -11.80 3.17
CA PHE A 11 -3.81 -10.56 2.62
C PHE A 11 -4.92 -9.53 2.43
N ILE A 12 -4.65 -8.29 2.87
CA ILE A 12 -5.53 -7.13 2.72
C ILE A 12 -4.72 -5.98 2.15
N ALA A 13 -5.01 -5.56 0.91
CA ALA A 13 -4.40 -4.36 0.33
C ALA A 13 -5.09 -3.10 0.90
N TYR A 14 -4.29 -2.19 1.47
CA TYR A 14 -4.77 -1.01 2.21
C TYR A 14 -3.84 0.19 2.04
N PRO A 15 -4.12 1.13 1.12
CA PRO A 15 -5.25 1.21 0.17
C PRO A 15 -5.26 0.07 -0.85
N ASN A 16 -6.47 -0.32 -1.27
CA ASN A 16 -6.64 -1.41 -2.21
C ASN A 16 -6.31 -1.00 -3.66
N ASN A 17 -5.56 -1.80 -4.36
CA ASN A 17 -5.37 -1.70 -5.80
C ASN A 17 -6.26 -2.78 -6.48
N PRO A 18 -7.12 -2.44 -7.47
CA PRO A 18 -7.13 -1.21 -8.29
C PRO A 18 -8.13 -0.12 -7.86
N THR A 19 -8.83 -0.27 -6.76
CA THR A 19 -9.93 0.64 -6.40
C THR A 19 -9.48 1.96 -5.77
N GLY A 20 -8.28 2.00 -5.17
CA GLY A 20 -7.73 3.16 -4.48
C GLY A 20 -8.33 3.42 -3.09
N VAL A 21 -9.30 2.63 -2.63
CA VAL A 21 -9.99 2.85 -1.36
C VAL A 21 -9.36 2.08 -0.21
N CYS A 22 -9.43 2.64 0.99
CA CYS A 22 -9.25 1.90 2.23
C CYS A 22 -10.57 1.27 2.65
N PHE A 23 -10.54 0.01 3.07
CA PHE A 23 -11.66 -0.60 3.79
C PHE A 23 -11.87 0.11 5.13
N ARG A 24 -13.04 -0.03 5.74
CA ARG A 24 -13.26 0.55 7.06
C ARG A 24 -12.29 -0.09 8.06
N ARG A 25 -11.63 0.76 8.84
CA ARG A 25 -10.60 0.31 9.79
C ARG A 25 -11.13 -0.76 10.74
N GLU A 26 -12.33 -0.56 11.26
CA GLU A 26 -12.97 -1.47 12.20
C GLU A 26 -13.22 -2.87 11.60
N GLU A 27 -13.47 -2.93 10.29
CA GLU A 27 -13.64 -4.21 9.57
C GLU A 27 -12.30 -4.96 9.45
N VAL A 28 -11.24 -4.24 9.11
CA VAL A 28 -9.90 -4.83 9.04
C VAL A 28 -9.44 -5.30 10.43
N GLU A 29 -9.66 -4.49 11.46
CA GLU A 29 -9.36 -4.88 12.85
C GLU A 29 -10.20 -6.09 13.31
N ALA A 30 -11.47 -6.18 12.89
CA ALA A 30 -12.30 -7.35 13.18
C ALA A 30 -11.76 -8.62 12.49
N ILE A 31 -11.24 -8.50 11.27
CA ILE A 31 -10.56 -9.59 10.55
C ILE A 31 -9.30 -10.02 11.32
N ILE A 32 -8.46 -9.08 11.74
CA ILE A 32 -7.23 -9.35 12.50
C ILE A 32 -7.56 -10.10 13.80
N ARG A 33 -8.57 -9.64 14.54
CA ARG A 33 -9.01 -10.28 15.79
C ARG A 33 -9.61 -11.68 15.57
N ALA A 34 -10.32 -11.90 14.47
CA ALA A 34 -10.99 -13.18 14.19
C ALA A 34 -10.04 -14.22 13.55
N ALA A 35 -8.93 -13.78 12.98
CA ALA A 35 -7.97 -14.66 12.32
C ALA A 35 -7.12 -15.41 13.35
N GLN A 36 -6.99 -16.72 13.20
CA GLN A 36 -6.04 -17.53 13.98
C GLN A 36 -4.64 -17.58 13.29
N GLY A 37 -4.60 -17.30 12.00
CA GLY A 37 -3.36 -17.19 11.21
C GLY A 37 -2.88 -15.75 11.08
N ILE A 38 -1.85 -15.56 10.28
CA ILE A 38 -1.24 -14.24 10.03
C ILE A 38 -2.14 -13.41 9.10
N VAL A 39 -2.32 -12.14 9.44
CA VAL A 39 -2.96 -11.14 8.59
C VAL A 39 -1.90 -10.17 8.10
N VAL A 40 -1.71 -10.13 6.79
CA VAL A 40 -0.80 -9.20 6.12
C VAL A 40 -1.61 -8.04 5.58
N VAL A 41 -1.33 -6.84 6.09
CA VAL A 41 -1.87 -5.59 5.55
C VAL A 41 -0.83 -5.00 4.60
N ASP A 42 -1.15 -5.02 3.31
CA ASP A 42 -0.28 -4.48 2.27
C ASP A 42 -0.53 -2.98 2.11
N GLU A 43 0.34 -2.19 2.70
CA GLU A 43 0.36 -0.73 2.62
C GLU A 43 1.33 -0.22 1.53
N ALA A 44 1.40 -0.88 0.38
CA ALA A 44 2.24 -0.41 -0.72
C ALA A 44 1.93 1.05 -1.12
N TYR A 45 0.70 1.48 -0.96
CA TYR A 45 0.24 2.86 -1.20
C TYR A 45 0.03 3.66 0.10
N GLY A 46 0.42 3.12 1.24
CA GLY A 46 0.19 3.70 2.56
C GLY A 46 0.77 5.11 2.76
N ALA A 47 1.82 5.48 2.00
CA ALA A 47 2.36 6.83 2.03
C ALA A 47 1.36 7.92 1.59
N PHE A 48 0.37 7.57 0.78
CA PHE A 48 -0.66 8.48 0.26
C PHE A 48 -1.95 8.44 1.06
N SER A 49 -2.11 7.46 1.95
CA SER A 49 -3.28 7.26 2.78
C SER A 49 -3.27 8.17 4.01
N ARG A 50 -4.48 8.41 4.56
CA ARG A 50 -4.68 9.10 5.83
C ARG A 50 -4.59 8.15 7.03
N ASP A 51 -4.66 6.85 6.78
CA ASP A 51 -4.67 5.82 7.82
C ASP A 51 -3.62 4.73 7.57
N SER A 52 -3.19 4.06 8.63
CA SER A 52 -2.15 3.04 8.59
C SER A 52 -2.25 2.08 9.77
N PHE A 53 -1.97 0.81 9.54
CA PHE A 53 -1.80 -0.21 10.55
C PHE A 53 -0.36 -0.33 11.05
N LEU A 54 0.61 0.37 10.44
CA LEU A 54 2.01 0.30 10.82
C LEU A 54 2.27 0.62 12.31
N PRO A 55 1.57 1.57 12.96
CA PRO A 55 1.74 1.81 14.41
C PRO A 55 1.35 0.62 15.30
N GLN A 56 0.52 -0.31 14.80
CA GLN A 56 0.11 -1.52 15.52
C GLN A 56 1.03 -2.72 15.23
N ALA A 57 1.89 -2.63 14.22
CA ALA A 57 2.86 -3.67 13.90
C ALA A 57 3.81 -3.88 15.08
N GLY A 58 4.00 -5.13 15.49
CA GLY A 58 4.81 -5.48 16.66
C GLY A 58 4.05 -5.57 17.98
N SER A 59 2.92 -4.86 18.15
CA SER A 59 2.05 -4.97 19.33
C SER A 59 0.91 -5.97 19.14
N VAL A 60 0.53 -6.26 17.90
CA VAL A 60 -0.48 -7.26 17.52
C VAL A 60 0.24 -8.48 16.95
N GLU A 61 0.16 -9.61 17.63
CA GLU A 61 1.00 -10.79 17.35
C GLU A 61 0.86 -11.34 15.92
N ASN A 62 -0.37 -11.39 15.40
CA ASN A 62 -0.67 -11.94 14.08
C ASN A 62 -0.76 -10.90 12.96
N LEU A 63 -0.38 -9.65 13.22
CA LEU A 63 -0.37 -8.58 12.21
C LEU A 63 1.02 -8.41 11.60
N VAL A 64 1.08 -8.43 10.28
CA VAL A 64 2.24 -8.01 9.49
C VAL A 64 1.82 -6.87 8.58
N VAL A 65 2.55 -5.76 8.61
CA VAL A 65 2.34 -4.64 7.68
C VAL A 65 3.47 -4.62 6.67
N MET A 66 3.13 -4.63 5.39
CA MET A 66 4.08 -4.52 4.29
C MET A 66 4.07 -3.13 3.69
N ARG A 67 5.25 -2.60 3.38
CA ARG A 67 5.44 -1.32 2.69
C ARG A 67 6.52 -1.40 1.62
N THR A 68 6.52 -0.44 0.71
CA THR A 68 7.54 -0.30 -0.33
C THR A 68 7.93 1.16 -0.52
N ILE A 69 9.19 1.39 -0.88
CA ILE A 69 9.65 2.70 -1.35
C ILE A 69 9.45 2.89 -2.87
N SER A 70 8.99 1.85 -3.56
CA SER A 70 8.76 1.89 -5.02
C SER A 70 7.69 2.90 -5.43
N LYS A 71 6.72 3.18 -4.58
CA LYS A 71 5.58 4.07 -4.90
C LYS A 71 5.84 5.54 -4.56
N ILE A 72 6.94 5.84 -3.89
CA ILE A 72 7.35 7.19 -3.50
C ILE A 72 8.57 7.70 -4.27
N GLY A 73 8.78 7.19 -5.51
CA GLY A 73 9.82 7.65 -6.41
C GLY A 73 11.01 6.68 -6.61
N PHE A 74 11.09 5.59 -5.85
CA PHE A 74 12.24 4.68 -5.86
C PHE A 74 11.94 3.29 -6.43
N SER A 75 11.11 3.21 -7.46
CA SER A 75 10.67 1.93 -8.04
C SER A 75 11.83 1.08 -8.58
N GLY A 76 12.87 1.71 -9.10
CA GLY A 76 14.07 1.05 -9.62
C GLY A 76 14.93 0.37 -8.55
N LEU A 77 14.81 0.73 -7.28
CA LEU A 77 15.60 0.13 -6.20
C LEU A 77 15.09 -1.26 -5.78
N ARG A 78 13.85 -1.60 -6.08
CA ARG A 78 13.21 -2.88 -5.75
C ARG A 78 13.23 -3.21 -4.26
N ILE A 79 13.01 -2.21 -3.40
CA ILE A 79 13.02 -2.35 -1.94
C ILE A 79 11.62 -2.21 -1.37
N GLY A 80 11.27 -3.17 -0.53
CA GLY A 80 10.14 -3.15 0.38
C GLY A 80 10.56 -3.63 1.76
N TYR A 81 9.70 -3.47 2.73
CA TYR A 81 9.92 -3.96 4.08
C TYR A 81 8.61 -4.47 4.69
N ALA A 82 8.76 -5.33 5.68
CA ALA A 82 7.66 -5.80 6.51
C ALA A 82 7.94 -5.43 7.97
N ALA A 83 6.88 -5.15 8.71
CA ALA A 83 6.91 -4.92 10.15
C ALA A 83 5.85 -5.80 10.82
N GLY A 84 6.19 -6.41 11.94
CA GLY A 84 5.31 -7.31 12.68
C GLY A 84 5.91 -7.69 14.02
N SER A 85 5.30 -8.66 14.71
CA SER A 85 5.85 -9.15 15.98
C SER A 85 7.23 -9.76 15.78
N PRO A 86 8.15 -9.66 16.77
CA PRO A 86 9.49 -10.26 16.67
C PRO A 86 9.45 -11.74 16.28
N ALA A 87 8.54 -12.51 16.86
CA ALA A 87 8.41 -13.94 16.58
C ALA A 87 8.15 -14.21 15.08
N VAL A 88 7.26 -13.45 14.44
CA VAL A 88 6.98 -13.59 13.01
C VAL A 88 8.13 -13.06 12.16
N MET A 89 8.74 -11.93 12.55
CA MET A 89 9.85 -11.35 11.79
C MET A 89 11.10 -12.24 11.82
N ASP A 90 11.37 -12.90 12.95
CA ASP A 90 12.49 -13.84 13.08
C ASP A 90 12.30 -15.07 12.16
N GLU A 91 11.07 -15.60 12.04
CA GLU A 91 10.81 -16.70 11.10
C GLU A 91 10.94 -16.25 9.63
N LEU A 92 10.46 -15.06 9.29
CA LEU A 92 10.62 -14.52 7.94
C LEU A 92 12.09 -14.25 7.60
N ALA A 93 12.90 -13.81 8.57
CA ALA A 93 14.33 -13.58 8.37
C ALA A 93 15.09 -14.85 7.99
N LYS A 94 14.65 -16.03 8.47
CA LYS A 94 15.31 -17.33 8.15
C LYS A 94 15.20 -17.72 6.67
N ILE A 95 14.17 -17.26 5.98
CA ILE A 95 13.92 -17.59 4.57
C ILE A 95 14.42 -16.53 3.59
N LEU A 96 14.94 -15.40 4.10
CA LEU A 96 15.53 -14.38 3.23
C LEU A 96 16.81 -14.90 2.58
N PRO A 97 16.94 -14.83 1.25
CA PRO A 97 18.19 -15.22 0.58
C PRO A 97 19.36 -14.34 1.05
N PRO A 98 20.55 -14.91 1.23
CA PRO A 98 21.74 -14.10 1.43
C PRO A 98 21.94 -13.17 0.21
N TYR A 99 22.34 -11.91 0.48
CA TYR A 99 22.53 -10.89 -0.56
C TYR A 99 21.25 -10.54 -1.36
N ASN A 100 20.08 -10.62 -0.74
CA ASN A 100 18.78 -10.31 -1.35
C ASN A 100 18.67 -8.86 -1.86
N MET A 101 19.54 -7.95 -1.41
CA MET A 101 19.63 -6.56 -1.89
C MET A 101 21.06 -6.20 -2.30
N ASN A 102 21.22 -5.51 -3.43
CA ASN A 102 22.53 -5.00 -3.81
C ASN A 102 22.91 -3.78 -2.98
N GLN A 103 24.20 -3.54 -2.81
CA GLN A 103 24.74 -2.49 -1.94
C GLN A 103 24.38 -1.07 -2.40
N LEU A 104 24.28 -0.84 -3.72
CA LEU A 104 23.90 0.49 -4.25
C LEU A 104 22.44 0.81 -3.95
N SER A 105 21.54 -0.14 -4.14
CA SER A 105 20.14 0.03 -3.76
C SER A 105 19.98 0.29 -2.26
N LEU A 106 20.71 -0.43 -1.42
CA LEU A 106 20.66 -0.25 0.03
C LEU A 106 21.21 1.13 0.45
N ALA A 107 22.35 1.55 -0.10
CA ALA A 107 22.93 2.85 0.17
C ALA A 107 22.01 3.99 -0.28
N THR A 108 21.40 3.86 -1.47
CA THR A 108 20.45 4.84 -2.00
C THR A 108 19.19 4.91 -1.14
N ALA A 109 18.63 3.76 -0.72
CA ALA A 109 17.46 3.74 0.16
C ALA A 109 17.77 4.38 1.52
N LYS A 110 18.93 4.09 2.10
CA LYS A 110 19.37 4.72 3.35
C LYS A 110 19.47 6.24 3.21
N PHE A 111 20.10 6.73 2.13
CA PHE A 111 20.19 8.15 1.83
C PHE A 111 18.81 8.78 1.68
N ALA A 112 17.90 8.15 0.92
CA ALA A 112 16.54 8.62 0.72
C ALA A 112 15.79 8.78 2.03
N LEU A 113 15.88 7.77 2.92
CA LEU A 113 15.23 7.81 4.24
C LEU A 113 15.81 8.89 5.16
N GLN A 114 17.10 9.22 5.03
CA GLN A 114 17.72 10.32 5.75
C GLN A 114 17.24 11.72 5.27
N HIS A 115 16.69 11.79 4.05
CA HIS A 115 16.14 13.00 3.44
C HIS A 115 14.60 12.91 3.36
N HIS A 116 13.97 12.34 4.38
CA HIS A 116 12.54 12.08 4.46
C HIS A 116 11.68 13.32 4.15
N ASP A 117 12.10 14.52 4.60
CA ASP A 117 11.32 15.75 4.42
C ASP A 117 11.13 16.11 2.93
N ALA A 118 12.16 15.89 2.10
CA ALA A 118 12.04 16.10 0.66
C ALA A 118 11.07 15.11 0.01
N ILE A 119 11.09 13.86 0.46
CA ILE A 119 10.16 12.82 0.01
C ILE A 119 8.74 13.17 0.44
N GLN A 120 8.55 13.59 1.69
CA GLN A 120 7.23 13.98 2.23
C GLN A 120 6.64 15.15 1.45
N THR A 121 7.45 16.17 1.14
CA THR A 121 7.01 17.29 0.29
C THR A 121 6.49 16.80 -1.07
N THR A 122 7.18 15.86 -1.70
CA THR A 122 6.73 15.28 -2.97
C THR A 122 5.43 14.49 -2.81
N ILE A 123 5.29 13.71 -1.73
CA ILE A 123 4.06 12.97 -1.42
C ILE A 123 2.89 13.94 -1.24
N ASP A 124 3.08 15.05 -0.54
CA ASP A 124 2.04 16.03 -0.29
C ASP A 124 1.59 16.73 -1.58
N ILE A 125 2.53 17.04 -2.48
CA ILE A 125 2.22 17.55 -3.82
C ILE A 125 1.38 16.53 -4.60
N LEU A 126 1.78 15.26 -4.60
CA LEU A 126 1.03 14.21 -5.30
C LEU A 126 -0.37 14.01 -4.72
N LYS A 127 -0.54 14.12 -3.40
CA LYS A 127 -1.86 14.07 -2.75
C LYS A 127 -2.74 15.25 -3.19
N ALA A 128 -2.19 16.47 -3.23
CA ALA A 128 -2.90 17.66 -3.68
C ALA A 128 -3.30 17.54 -5.17
N GLU A 129 -2.39 17.08 -6.02
CA GLU A 129 -2.67 16.86 -7.44
C GLU A 129 -3.70 15.75 -7.67
N ARG A 130 -3.69 14.69 -6.87
CA ARG A 130 -4.74 13.65 -6.91
C ARG A 130 -6.12 14.26 -6.67
N GLU A 131 -6.27 15.10 -5.64
CA GLU A 131 -7.55 15.75 -5.33
C GLU A 131 -7.97 16.70 -6.47
N ARG A 132 -7.04 17.47 -7.02
CA ARG A 132 -7.30 18.37 -8.16
C ARG A 132 -7.80 17.56 -9.37
N VAL A 133 -7.08 16.52 -9.75
CA VAL A 133 -7.44 15.65 -10.89
C VAL A 133 -8.77 14.93 -10.64
N PHE A 134 -9.02 14.48 -9.41
CA PHE A 134 -10.29 13.86 -9.04
C PHE A 134 -11.47 14.82 -9.27
N CYS A 135 -11.35 16.10 -8.86
CA CYS A 135 -12.37 17.11 -9.09
C CYS A 135 -12.60 17.36 -10.59
N GLU A 136 -11.54 17.51 -11.37
CA GLU A 136 -11.64 17.75 -12.80
C GLU A 136 -12.28 16.56 -13.56
N LEU A 137 -11.85 15.34 -13.25
CA LEU A 137 -12.46 14.13 -13.83
C LEU A 137 -13.93 13.98 -13.45
N SER A 138 -14.30 14.35 -12.21
CA SER A 138 -15.69 14.29 -11.72
C SER A 138 -16.61 15.29 -12.42
N ALA A 139 -16.06 16.37 -12.97
CA ALA A 139 -16.81 17.35 -13.76
C ALA A 139 -17.14 16.85 -15.19
N ILE A 140 -16.50 15.77 -15.65
CA ILE A 140 -16.77 15.19 -16.97
C ILE A 140 -17.97 14.25 -16.86
N GLY A 141 -19.15 14.69 -17.28
CA GLY A 141 -20.43 14.01 -17.07
C GLY A 141 -20.56 12.58 -17.60
N ARG A 142 -19.63 12.12 -18.45
CA ARG A 142 -19.57 10.74 -18.95
C ARG A 142 -18.68 9.81 -18.11
N LEU A 143 -17.98 10.34 -17.12
CA LEU A 143 -17.10 9.59 -16.24
C LEU A 143 -17.75 9.39 -14.89
N LYS A 144 -17.48 8.24 -14.27
CA LYS A 144 -17.72 8.03 -12.84
C LYS A 144 -16.38 7.83 -12.16
N THR A 145 -15.93 8.86 -11.44
CA THR A 145 -14.70 8.80 -10.64
C THR A 145 -14.97 8.21 -9.27
N PHE A 146 -13.98 7.54 -8.71
CA PHE A 146 -14.03 6.98 -7.35
C PHE A 146 -12.96 7.65 -6.50
N PRO A 147 -13.28 8.03 -5.23
CA PRO A 147 -12.29 8.56 -4.30
C PRO A 147 -11.11 7.59 -4.13
N SER A 148 -9.91 8.14 -3.91
CA SER A 148 -8.71 7.34 -3.76
C SER A 148 -7.85 7.81 -2.60
N GLU A 149 -7.27 6.86 -1.88
CA GLU A 149 -6.23 7.04 -0.87
C GLU A 149 -4.85 6.56 -1.39
N ALA A 150 -4.76 6.24 -2.70
CA ALA A 150 -3.53 5.84 -3.39
C ALA A 150 -2.97 6.98 -4.26
N ASN A 151 -1.96 6.72 -5.08
CA ASN A 151 -1.42 7.67 -6.07
C ASN A 151 -1.99 7.45 -7.48
N PHE A 152 -3.20 6.91 -7.57
CA PHE A 152 -3.97 6.74 -8.80
C PHE A 152 -5.46 6.97 -8.51
N ILE A 153 -6.26 7.16 -9.55
CA ILE A 153 -7.71 7.35 -9.47
C ILE A 153 -8.37 6.31 -10.37
N THR A 154 -9.33 5.59 -9.81
CA THR A 154 -10.17 4.67 -10.59
C THR A 154 -11.32 5.43 -11.22
N VAL A 155 -11.50 5.25 -12.52
CA VAL A 155 -12.57 5.90 -13.30
C VAL A 155 -13.32 4.84 -14.07
N ARG A 156 -14.65 4.87 -14.00
CA ARG A 156 -15.50 4.07 -14.88
C ARG A 156 -15.87 4.91 -16.10
N VAL A 157 -15.66 4.35 -17.28
CA VAL A 157 -15.93 4.97 -18.58
C VAL A 157 -16.87 4.08 -19.39
N PRO A 158 -17.62 4.63 -20.40
CA PRO A 158 -18.52 3.83 -21.24
C PRO A 158 -17.80 2.76 -22.05
N ASP A 159 -16.61 3.06 -22.58
CA ASP A 159 -15.79 2.17 -23.37
C ASP A 159 -14.32 2.31 -22.95
N ALA A 160 -13.88 1.40 -22.08
CA ALA A 160 -12.53 1.42 -21.54
C ALA A 160 -11.47 1.05 -22.57
N ASP A 161 -11.78 0.13 -23.48
CA ASP A 161 -10.84 -0.33 -24.50
C ASP A 161 -10.57 0.76 -25.55
N ALA A 162 -11.63 1.44 -26.02
CA ALA A 162 -11.49 2.56 -26.93
C ALA A 162 -10.69 3.71 -26.30
N LEU A 163 -10.98 4.06 -25.04
CA LEU A 163 -10.24 5.10 -24.32
C LEU A 163 -8.77 4.71 -24.15
N PHE A 164 -8.48 3.50 -23.69
CA PHE A 164 -7.11 3.02 -23.50
C PHE A 164 -6.30 3.06 -24.80
N ASN A 165 -6.90 2.61 -25.92
CA ASN A 165 -6.24 2.63 -27.22
C ASN A 165 -6.01 4.05 -27.77
N THR A 166 -6.84 5.01 -27.36
CA THR A 166 -6.68 6.43 -27.74
C THR A 166 -5.58 7.13 -26.95
N LEU A 167 -5.39 6.72 -25.66
CA LEU A 167 -4.40 7.33 -24.76
C LEU A 167 -3.00 6.68 -24.86
N LYS A 168 -2.87 5.55 -25.53
CA LYS A 168 -1.63 4.80 -25.75
C LYS A 168 -0.84 5.34 -26.93
#